data_7e3ad7d569f618c51bf154784fd3dfb6
#
_entry.id   7e3ad7d569f618c51bf154784fd3dfb6
#
_cell.length_a   1.000
_cell.length_b   1.000
_cell.length_c   1.000
_cell.angle_alpha   90.00
_cell.angle_beta   90.00
_cell.angle_gamma   90.00
#
_symmetry.space_group_name_H-M   'P 1'
#
loop_
_entity.id
_entity.type
_entity.pdbx_description
1 polymer ?
#
loop_
_entity_poly.entity_id
_entity_poly.type
_entity_poly.pdbx_seq_one_letter_code
_entity_poly.pdbx_strand_id
1 'polypeptide(L)'
;MIVAQRHRFRTGFTAALFCLILFCSVRAQDGPPHEEKKREADLVELTKLNKTIKLDIRYARTDNFTGQAVYPEARAFLQRDAAKALLRVHKKLKKDGLGLVIFDGYRPWRITKLFWDVVKLDERKYVADPAKGSKHNRGCAVDLSIYDLKTGSLIPMPSDFDEFTERASPDYTGGTDEERANRDKLRKLMEAEGFTVNPNEWWHFDYKDWQDYAIYDIPFDKIGRRKKP
;
A
#
# COMPACT_ATOMS: atom_id res chain seq x y z
N MET A 1 63.71 -75.39 -0.91
CA MET A 1 62.21 -75.27 -0.67
C MET A 1 61.93 -73.79 -0.42
N ILE A 2 61.43 -73.09 -1.46
CA ILE A 2 61.19 -71.66 -1.42
C ILE A 2 59.63 -71.51 -1.41
N VAL A 3 59.10 -70.97 -0.33
CA VAL A 3 57.66 -70.69 -0.21
C VAL A 3 57.39 -69.28 -0.73
N ALA A 4 56.59 -69.17 -1.76
CA ALA A 4 56.18 -67.91 -2.36
C ALA A 4 54.95 -67.32 -1.60
N GLN A 5 55.12 -66.14 -1.07
CA GLN A 5 54.04 -65.37 -0.38
C GLN A 5 53.33 -64.49 -1.41
N ARG A 6 52.01 -64.74 -1.59
CA ARG A 6 51.12 -63.94 -2.47
C ARG A 6 50.60 -62.74 -1.72
N HIS A 7 50.97 -61.54 -2.09
CA HIS A 7 50.34 -60.31 -1.69
C HIS A 7 49.01 -60.08 -2.43
N ARG A 8 47.90 -59.99 -1.71
CA ARG A 8 46.57 -59.55 -2.24
C ARG A 8 46.49 -58.00 -2.16
N PHE A 9 46.47 -57.33 -3.27
CA PHE A 9 46.09 -55.93 -3.37
C PHE A 9 44.57 -55.79 -3.19
N ARG A 10 44.17 -55.08 -2.13
CA ARG A 10 42.78 -54.60 -1.93
C ARG A 10 42.65 -53.24 -2.59
N THR A 11 41.97 -53.15 -3.74
CA THR A 11 41.56 -51.91 -4.35
C THR A 11 40.37 -51.34 -3.56
N GLY A 12 40.64 -50.28 -2.78
CA GLY A 12 39.56 -49.51 -2.12
C GLY A 12 38.90 -48.61 -3.14
N PHE A 13 37.60 -48.79 -3.40
CA PHE A 13 36.76 -47.92 -4.20
C PHE A 13 36.27 -46.80 -3.25
N THR A 14 36.83 -45.59 -3.35
CA THR A 14 36.32 -44.39 -2.68
C THR A 14 35.20 -43.79 -3.54
N ALA A 15 33.95 -44.02 -3.15
CA ALA A 15 32.81 -43.36 -3.75
C ALA A 15 32.79 -41.89 -3.27
N ALA A 16 33.15 -40.95 -4.14
CA ALA A 16 32.98 -39.54 -3.92
C ALA A 16 31.50 -39.17 -4.06
N LEU A 17 30.84 -38.86 -2.94
CA LEU A 17 29.47 -38.38 -2.90
C LEU A 17 29.46 -36.91 -3.35
N PHE A 18 29.08 -36.64 -4.60
CA PHE A 18 28.89 -35.30 -5.11
C PHE A 18 27.54 -34.77 -4.57
N CYS A 19 27.57 -34.01 -3.48
CA CYS A 19 26.42 -33.23 -3.02
C CYS A 19 26.16 -32.10 -4.02
N LEU A 20 25.17 -32.27 -4.90
CA LEU A 20 24.66 -31.21 -5.75
C LEU A 20 23.87 -30.23 -4.86
N ILE A 21 24.52 -29.15 -4.42
CA ILE A 21 23.86 -28.03 -3.74
C ILE A 21 23.11 -27.27 -4.84
N LEU A 22 21.80 -27.51 -4.95
CA LEU A 22 20.90 -26.68 -5.73
C LEU A 22 20.82 -25.29 -5.05
N PHE A 23 21.61 -24.35 -5.54
CA PHE A 23 21.40 -22.94 -5.26
C PHE A 23 20.07 -22.52 -5.89
N CYS A 24 18.99 -22.57 -5.12
CA CYS A 24 17.74 -21.91 -5.48
C CYS A 24 18.02 -20.40 -5.42
N SER A 25 18.41 -19.81 -6.55
CA SER A 25 18.53 -18.35 -6.67
C SER A 25 17.11 -17.78 -6.55
N VAL A 26 16.75 -17.30 -5.37
CA VAL A 26 15.59 -16.42 -5.19
C VAL A 26 15.90 -15.16 -5.98
N ARG A 27 15.44 -15.10 -7.24
CA ARG A 27 15.50 -13.85 -8.02
C ARG A 27 14.65 -12.83 -7.25
N ALA A 28 15.26 -11.73 -6.85
CA ALA A 28 14.53 -10.57 -6.38
C ALA A 28 13.52 -10.19 -7.49
N GLN A 29 12.28 -9.92 -7.10
CA GLN A 29 11.25 -9.52 -8.04
C GLN A 29 11.56 -8.10 -8.54
N ASP A 30 11.93 -7.97 -9.81
CA ASP A 30 12.38 -6.70 -10.41
C ASP A 30 11.24 -5.78 -10.86
N GLY A 31 9.97 -6.21 -10.70
CA GLY A 31 8.78 -5.46 -11.11
C GLY A 31 7.50 -6.01 -10.49
N PRO A 32 6.36 -5.35 -10.75
CA PRO A 32 5.07 -5.81 -10.25
C PRO A 32 4.71 -7.19 -10.79
N PRO A 33 3.91 -7.97 -10.04
CA PRO A 33 3.33 -9.22 -10.54
C PRO A 33 2.58 -8.98 -11.84
N HIS A 34 2.80 -9.87 -12.83
CA HIS A 34 2.06 -9.81 -14.09
C HIS A 34 0.62 -10.32 -13.88
N GLU A 35 -0.35 -9.55 -14.36
CA GLU A 35 -1.76 -9.91 -14.31
C GLU A 35 -2.39 -9.75 -15.71
N GLU A 36 -3.05 -10.79 -16.20
CA GLU A 36 -3.72 -10.76 -17.49
C GLU A 36 -5.11 -10.13 -17.41
N LYS A 37 -5.59 -9.59 -18.54
CA LYS A 37 -6.97 -9.12 -18.76
C LYS A 37 -7.45 -8.07 -17.73
N LYS A 38 -6.57 -7.16 -17.34
CA LYS A 38 -6.90 -6.04 -16.48
C LYS A 38 -7.20 -4.77 -17.28
N ARG A 39 -7.99 -3.87 -16.66
CA ARG A 39 -8.27 -2.54 -17.22
C ARG A 39 -6.99 -1.71 -17.25
N GLU A 40 -6.88 -0.83 -18.24
CA GLU A 40 -5.82 0.17 -18.28
C GLU A 40 -5.96 1.19 -17.14
N ALA A 41 -4.84 1.77 -16.72
CA ALA A 41 -4.85 2.81 -15.69
C ALA A 41 -5.51 4.10 -16.21
N ASP A 42 -6.53 4.58 -15.51
CA ASP A 42 -7.13 5.90 -15.70
C ASP A 42 -7.00 6.71 -14.41
N LEU A 43 -5.74 6.97 -14.03
CA LEU A 43 -5.39 7.69 -12.81
C LEU A 43 -5.63 9.19 -12.99
N VAL A 44 -6.40 9.77 -12.07
CA VAL A 44 -6.72 11.21 -12.04
C VAL A 44 -6.25 11.85 -10.74
N GLU A 45 -5.72 13.05 -10.82
CA GLU A 45 -5.23 13.80 -9.68
C GLU A 45 -6.37 14.45 -8.89
N LEU A 46 -6.47 14.16 -7.61
CA LEU A 46 -7.60 14.55 -6.76
C LEU A 46 -7.75 16.07 -6.62
N THR A 47 -6.65 16.79 -6.45
CA THR A 47 -6.66 18.25 -6.30
C THR A 47 -7.04 18.99 -7.58
N LYS A 48 -6.86 18.37 -8.76
CA LYS A 48 -7.36 18.90 -10.03
C LYS A 48 -8.88 18.73 -10.18
N LEU A 49 -9.45 17.72 -9.53
CA LEU A 49 -10.89 17.49 -9.52
C LEU A 49 -11.62 18.39 -8.51
N ASN A 50 -11.00 18.62 -7.35
CA ASN A 50 -11.55 19.49 -6.32
C ASN A 50 -10.46 20.12 -5.46
N LYS A 51 -10.34 21.46 -5.51
CA LYS A 51 -9.31 22.25 -4.81
C LYS A 51 -9.52 22.32 -3.28
N THR A 52 -10.68 21.91 -2.77
CA THR A 52 -10.94 21.85 -1.32
C THR A 52 -10.61 20.48 -0.70
N ILE A 53 -10.11 19.53 -1.47
CA ILE A 53 -9.44 18.33 -0.94
C ILE A 53 -8.05 18.75 -0.49
N LYS A 54 -7.73 18.56 0.78
CA LYS A 54 -6.39 18.78 1.31
C LYS A 54 -5.50 17.57 1.07
N LEU A 55 -4.20 17.82 0.96
CA LEU A 55 -3.18 16.78 0.94
C LEU A 55 -2.28 16.93 2.17
N ASP A 56 -2.03 15.84 2.86
CA ASP A 56 -1.00 15.67 3.87
C ASP A 56 -0.17 14.42 3.54
N ILE A 57 0.48 14.46 2.38
CA ILE A 57 1.26 13.31 1.84
C ILE A 57 2.57 13.19 2.63
N ARG A 58 2.56 12.47 3.74
CA ARG A 58 3.74 12.30 4.60
C ARG A 58 4.88 11.56 3.89
N TYR A 59 4.57 10.70 2.94
CA TYR A 59 5.56 10.00 2.12
C TYR A 59 6.36 10.92 1.16
N ALA A 60 5.92 12.15 0.95
CA ALA A 60 6.71 13.19 0.28
C ALA A 60 7.64 13.98 1.22
N ARG A 61 7.67 13.65 2.52
CA ARG A 61 8.50 14.24 3.57
C ARG A 61 9.21 13.12 4.34
N THR A 62 9.97 13.48 5.38
CA THR A 62 10.70 12.53 6.22
C THR A 62 9.93 12.10 7.49
N ASP A 63 8.82 12.75 7.80
CA ASP A 63 7.97 12.47 8.97
C ASP A 63 6.96 11.34 8.69
N ASN A 64 7.48 10.17 8.31
CA ASN A 64 6.75 8.93 8.07
C ASN A 64 7.56 7.74 8.62
N PHE A 65 6.96 6.55 8.67
CA PHE A 65 7.59 5.37 9.28
C PHE A 65 8.89 4.92 8.60
N THR A 66 9.16 5.33 7.34
CA THR A 66 10.42 5.02 6.64
C THR A 66 11.55 5.99 6.99
N GLY A 67 11.26 7.14 7.60
CA GLY A 67 12.21 8.22 7.88
C GLY A 67 12.75 8.92 6.63
N GLN A 68 12.18 8.68 5.45
CA GLN A 68 12.65 9.20 4.17
C GLN A 68 11.49 9.76 3.33
N ALA A 69 11.78 10.76 2.48
CA ALA A 69 10.86 11.18 1.44
C ALA A 69 10.93 10.18 0.27
N VAL A 70 9.94 9.28 0.19
CA VAL A 70 9.89 8.22 -0.82
C VAL A 70 9.04 8.59 -2.05
N TYR A 71 8.22 9.64 -1.93
CA TYR A 71 7.53 10.25 -3.07
C TYR A 71 8.26 11.51 -3.53
N PRO A 72 8.39 11.72 -4.85
CA PRO A 72 9.06 12.92 -5.39
C PRO A 72 8.22 14.19 -5.21
N GLU A 73 6.91 14.07 -5.03
CA GLU A 73 5.95 15.17 -4.98
C GLU A 73 4.76 14.82 -4.06
N ALA A 74 4.23 15.83 -3.36
CA ALA A 74 3.01 15.69 -2.55
C ALA A 74 1.76 15.74 -3.45
N ARG A 75 1.47 14.64 -4.15
CA ARG A 75 0.32 14.49 -5.06
C ARG A 75 -0.43 13.19 -4.75
N ALA A 76 -1.74 13.19 -4.95
CA ALA A 76 -2.61 12.03 -4.77
C ALA A 76 -3.41 11.75 -6.04
N PHE A 77 -3.43 10.48 -6.44
CA PHE A 77 -4.16 10.00 -7.61
C PHE A 77 -5.03 8.81 -7.24
N LEU A 78 -6.14 8.65 -7.93
CA LEU A 78 -6.98 7.44 -7.90
C LEU A 78 -7.45 7.09 -9.31
N GLN A 79 -7.90 5.86 -9.51
CA GLN A 79 -8.69 5.52 -10.69
C GLN A 79 -9.91 6.43 -10.75
N ARG A 80 -10.28 6.85 -11.95
CA ARG A 80 -11.35 7.84 -12.17
C ARG A 80 -12.66 7.53 -11.45
N ASP A 81 -13.09 6.26 -11.43
CA ASP A 81 -14.34 5.88 -10.80
C ASP A 81 -14.25 5.93 -9.27
N ALA A 82 -13.12 5.50 -8.69
CA ALA A 82 -12.83 5.66 -7.27
C ALA A 82 -12.76 7.15 -6.88
N ALA A 83 -12.11 7.98 -7.70
CA ALA A 83 -12.03 9.43 -7.48
C ALA A 83 -13.41 10.08 -7.50
N LYS A 84 -14.31 9.71 -8.47
CA LYS A 84 -15.69 10.20 -8.50
C LYS A 84 -16.48 9.81 -7.25
N ALA A 85 -16.31 8.57 -6.77
CA ALA A 85 -16.94 8.10 -5.53
C ALA A 85 -16.44 8.93 -4.34
N LEU A 86 -15.12 9.15 -4.22
CA LEU A 86 -14.52 9.98 -3.18
C LEU A 86 -15.02 11.43 -3.19
N LEU A 87 -15.23 12.01 -4.39
CA LEU A 87 -15.81 13.35 -4.52
C LEU A 87 -17.25 13.42 -3.99
N ARG A 88 -18.04 12.35 -4.11
CA ARG A 88 -19.39 12.30 -3.53
C ARG A 88 -19.33 12.26 -2.00
N VAL A 89 -18.37 11.53 -1.41
CA VAL A 89 -18.09 11.57 0.04
C VAL A 89 -17.74 13.00 0.47
N HIS A 90 -16.78 13.63 -0.23
CA HIS A 90 -16.37 15.01 0.05
C HIS A 90 -17.55 16.01 -0.02
N LYS A 91 -18.41 15.86 -1.02
CA LYS A 91 -19.62 16.68 -1.15
C LYS A 91 -20.61 16.52 0.03
N LYS A 92 -20.73 15.29 0.55
CA LYS A 92 -21.57 15.02 1.74
C LYS A 92 -20.97 15.66 2.99
N LEU A 93 -19.67 15.50 3.23
CA LEU A 93 -18.94 16.10 4.36
C LEU A 93 -19.05 17.63 4.37
N LYS A 94 -18.99 18.27 3.20
CA LYS A 94 -19.12 19.74 3.09
C LYS A 94 -20.43 20.30 3.64
N LYS A 95 -21.51 19.53 3.68
CA LYS A 95 -22.78 19.95 4.29
C LYS A 95 -22.65 20.12 5.81
N ASP A 96 -21.71 19.40 6.41
CA ASP A 96 -21.42 19.43 7.84
C ASP A 96 -20.23 20.35 8.17
N GLY A 97 -19.77 21.18 7.21
CA GLY A 97 -18.60 22.04 7.39
C GLY A 97 -17.26 21.30 7.37
N LEU A 98 -17.23 20.05 6.90
CA LEU A 98 -16.04 19.19 6.90
C LEU A 98 -15.48 18.97 5.48
N GLY A 99 -14.21 18.65 5.40
CA GLY A 99 -13.52 18.32 4.16
C GLY A 99 -12.65 17.07 4.29
N LEU A 100 -12.21 16.51 3.18
CA LEU A 100 -11.26 15.39 3.17
C LEU A 100 -9.83 15.88 3.15
N VAL A 101 -8.97 15.23 3.92
CA VAL A 101 -7.51 15.28 3.83
C VAL A 101 -6.99 13.91 3.40
N ILE A 102 -6.12 13.88 2.41
CA ILE A 102 -5.57 12.64 1.82
C ILE A 102 -4.13 12.47 2.29
N PHE A 103 -3.83 11.31 2.85
CA PHE A 103 -2.50 10.88 3.29
C PHE A 103 -1.78 10.09 2.20
N ASP A 104 -2.51 9.20 1.48
CA ASP A 104 -2.01 8.44 0.34
C ASP A 104 -3.14 8.09 -0.64
N GLY A 105 -2.77 7.82 -1.90
CA GLY A 105 -3.66 7.35 -2.95
C GLY A 105 -2.97 6.27 -3.78
N TYR A 106 -2.89 6.44 -5.10
CA TYR A 106 -2.09 5.56 -5.93
C TYR A 106 -0.63 5.58 -5.48
N ARG A 107 -0.10 4.41 -5.17
CA ARG A 107 1.29 4.16 -4.77
C ARG A 107 1.95 3.31 -5.84
N PRO A 108 3.04 3.74 -6.50
CA PRO A 108 3.80 2.88 -7.41
C PRO A 108 4.27 1.60 -6.69
N TRP A 109 4.24 0.46 -7.37
CA TRP A 109 4.59 -0.83 -6.76
C TRP A 109 5.98 -0.84 -6.11
N ARG A 110 6.97 -0.16 -6.72
CA ARG A 110 8.32 -0.03 -6.15
C ARG A 110 8.34 0.55 -4.75
N ILE A 111 7.37 1.42 -4.42
CA ILE A 111 7.25 2.02 -3.09
C ILE A 111 6.65 1.01 -2.10
N THR A 112 5.67 0.19 -2.51
CA THR A 112 5.18 -0.92 -1.69
C THR A 112 6.32 -1.91 -1.40
N LYS A 113 7.17 -2.20 -2.38
CA LYS A 113 8.36 -3.03 -2.16
C LYS A 113 9.33 -2.39 -1.17
N LEU A 114 9.60 -1.09 -1.31
CA LEU A 114 10.45 -0.35 -0.37
C LEU A 114 9.87 -0.43 1.06
N PHE A 115 8.58 -0.23 1.26
CA PHE A 115 7.93 -0.35 2.58
C PHE A 115 8.14 -1.73 3.19
N TRP A 116 7.94 -2.78 2.40
CA TRP A 116 8.17 -4.15 2.83
C TRP A 116 9.63 -4.44 3.23
N ASP A 117 10.57 -3.85 2.52
CA ASP A 117 12.01 -4.05 2.75
C ASP A 117 12.51 -3.32 4.01
N VAL A 118 11.91 -2.19 4.40
CA VAL A 118 12.35 -1.37 5.54
C VAL A 118 11.59 -1.63 6.84
N VAL A 119 10.34 -2.13 6.75
CA VAL A 119 9.52 -2.39 7.93
C VAL A 119 10.04 -3.62 8.69
N LYS A 120 9.95 -3.62 10.02
CA LYS A 120 10.33 -4.77 10.85
C LYS A 120 9.40 -5.97 10.60
N LEU A 121 9.88 -7.18 10.87
CA LEU A 121 9.15 -8.42 10.61
C LEU A 121 7.79 -8.49 11.33
N ASP A 122 7.72 -8.03 12.57
CA ASP A 122 6.52 -7.99 13.40
C ASP A 122 5.51 -6.92 12.96
N GLU A 123 5.97 -5.89 12.24
CA GLU A 123 5.14 -4.81 11.68
C GLU A 123 4.64 -5.10 10.25
N ARG A 124 5.11 -6.18 9.60
CA ARG A 124 4.72 -6.53 8.21
C ARG A 124 3.22 -6.74 8.00
N LYS A 125 2.45 -6.95 9.06
CA LYS A 125 0.98 -7.02 8.99
C LYS A 125 0.31 -5.69 8.58
N TYR A 126 1.03 -4.56 8.70
CA TYR A 126 0.56 -3.22 8.30
C TYR A 126 1.02 -2.79 6.90
N VAL A 127 1.84 -3.58 6.23
CA VAL A 127 2.30 -3.28 4.87
C VAL A 127 1.98 -4.43 3.91
N ALA A 128 1.64 -4.11 2.69
CA ALA A 128 1.30 -5.11 1.69
C ALA A 128 2.55 -5.89 1.22
N ASP A 129 2.42 -7.21 1.10
CA ASP A 129 3.41 -8.08 0.47
C ASP A 129 3.55 -7.70 -1.02
N PRO A 130 4.73 -7.25 -1.50
CA PRO A 130 4.92 -6.83 -2.89
C PRO A 130 4.69 -7.97 -3.89
N ALA A 131 4.84 -9.23 -3.49
CA ALA A 131 4.52 -10.38 -4.34
C ALA A 131 3.02 -10.51 -4.64
N LYS A 132 2.16 -9.95 -3.78
CA LYS A 132 0.70 -9.88 -3.97
C LYS A 132 0.23 -8.51 -4.43
N GLY A 133 1.06 -7.49 -4.24
CA GLY A 133 0.74 -6.09 -4.46
C GLY A 133 -0.27 -5.50 -3.48
N SER A 134 -0.47 -4.20 -3.60
CA SER A 134 -1.42 -3.41 -2.80
C SER A 134 -2.55 -2.89 -3.67
N LYS A 135 -3.73 -2.61 -3.08
CA LYS A 135 -4.81 -1.91 -3.77
C LYS A 135 -4.42 -0.45 -4.07
N HIS A 136 -3.49 0.14 -3.29
CA HIS A 136 -2.83 1.40 -3.66
C HIS A 136 -2.09 1.30 -4.99
N ASN A 137 -1.42 0.19 -5.28
CA ASN A 137 -0.74 -0.01 -6.57
C ASN A 137 -1.72 -0.06 -7.75
N ARG A 138 -2.98 -0.34 -7.50
CA ARG A 138 -4.06 -0.37 -8.49
C ARG A 138 -4.75 1.00 -8.65
N GLY A 139 -4.42 1.98 -7.78
CA GLY A 139 -5.09 3.26 -7.71
C GLY A 139 -6.52 3.16 -7.16
N CYS A 140 -6.82 2.12 -6.41
CA CYS A 140 -8.13 1.79 -5.87
C CYS A 140 -8.17 1.78 -4.34
N ALA A 141 -7.10 2.20 -3.65
CA ALA A 141 -7.09 2.45 -2.23
C ALA A 141 -6.73 3.90 -1.94
N VAL A 142 -7.25 4.42 -0.84
CA VAL A 142 -6.98 5.77 -0.34
C VAL A 142 -6.86 5.76 1.17
N ASP A 143 -5.81 6.41 1.67
CA ASP A 143 -5.62 6.73 3.08
C ASP A 143 -6.03 8.17 3.32
N LEU A 144 -6.94 8.40 4.27
CA LEU A 144 -7.53 9.71 4.43
C LEU A 144 -8.11 9.94 5.83
N SER A 145 -8.36 11.23 6.11
CA SER A 145 -9.11 11.67 7.28
C SER A 145 -10.03 12.86 6.91
N ILE A 146 -10.59 13.50 7.91
CA ILE A 146 -11.45 14.68 7.76
C ILE A 146 -10.85 15.88 8.46
N TYR A 147 -11.14 17.07 7.95
CA TYR A 147 -10.74 18.34 8.54
C TYR A 147 -11.90 19.32 8.60
N ASP A 148 -11.86 20.26 9.51
CA ASP A 148 -12.82 21.36 9.61
C ASP A 148 -12.53 22.43 8.56
N LEU A 149 -13.52 22.75 7.72
CA LEU A 149 -13.37 23.70 6.60
C LEU A 149 -13.12 25.14 7.03
N LYS A 150 -13.57 25.52 8.23
CA LYS A 150 -13.44 26.87 8.77
C LYS A 150 -12.06 27.10 9.38
N THR A 151 -11.60 26.16 10.22
CA THR A 151 -10.33 26.27 10.95
C THR A 151 -9.16 25.68 10.17
N GLY A 152 -9.43 24.70 9.31
CA GLY A 152 -8.42 23.93 8.61
C GLY A 152 -7.77 22.83 9.45
N SER A 153 -8.19 22.65 10.69
CA SER A 153 -7.64 21.65 11.61
C SER A 153 -8.16 20.26 11.30
N LEU A 154 -7.33 19.23 11.49
CA LEU A 154 -7.77 17.84 11.46
C LEU A 154 -8.81 17.59 12.56
N ILE A 155 -9.80 16.79 12.24
CA ILE A 155 -10.77 16.30 13.21
C ILE A 155 -10.13 15.15 14.00
N PRO A 156 -10.25 15.11 15.35
CA PRO A 156 -9.68 14.06 16.18
C PRO A 156 -10.15 12.67 15.77
N MET A 157 -9.21 11.74 15.69
CA MET A 157 -9.44 10.31 15.39
C MET A 157 -8.79 9.45 16.49
N PRO A 158 -9.13 8.16 16.63
CA PRO A 158 -8.59 7.31 17.71
C PRO A 158 -7.08 7.13 17.69
N SER A 159 -6.43 7.28 16.54
CA SER A 159 -4.98 7.27 16.38
C SER A 159 -4.53 8.20 15.28
N ASP A 160 -3.22 8.46 15.21
CA ASP A 160 -2.61 9.08 14.05
C ASP A 160 -2.58 8.14 12.84
N PHE A 161 -2.35 8.73 11.66
CA PHE A 161 -2.05 7.99 10.43
C PHE A 161 -0.71 7.24 10.58
N ASP A 162 -0.63 5.99 10.10
CA ASP A 162 0.52 5.09 10.24
C ASP A 162 0.93 4.76 11.68
N GLU A 163 0.04 4.92 12.65
CA GLU A 163 0.24 4.43 14.01
C GLU A 163 0.04 2.92 14.06
N PHE A 164 1.12 2.14 14.05
CA PHE A 164 1.10 0.66 14.03
C PHE A 164 0.77 0.07 15.41
N THR A 165 -0.40 0.43 15.96
CA THR A 165 -0.93 -0.07 17.24
C THR A 165 -2.36 -0.58 17.08
N GLU A 166 -2.94 -1.13 18.14
CA GLU A 166 -4.36 -1.54 18.16
C GLU A 166 -5.33 -0.35 17.95
N ARG A 167 -4.90 0.89 18.24
CA ARG A 167 -5.68 2.09 18.05
C ARG A 167 -5.97 2.37 16.56
N ALA A 168 -5.18 1.82 15.66
CA ALA A 168 -5.39 1.90 14.22
C ALA A 168 -6.62 1.10 13.75
N SER A 169 -7.06 0.11 14.52
CA SER A 169 -8.23 -0.71 14.15
C SER A 169 -9.49 0.15 13.96
N PRO A 170 -10.27 -0.05 12.87
CA PRO A 170 -11.57 0.61 12.70
C PRO A 170 -12.60 0.21 13.76
N ASP A 171 -12.35 -0.88 14.50
CA ASP A 171 -13.23 -1.38 15.55
C ASP A 171 -12.66 -1.12 16.97
N TYR A 172 -11.61 -0.30 17.08
CA TYR A 172 -11.05 0.09 18.38
C TYR A 172 -12.09 0.79 19.25
N THR A 173 -12.25 0.30 20.50
CA THR A 173 -13.26 0.76 21.46
C THR A 173 -12.74 1.77 22.49
N GLY A 174 -11.43 1.98 22.54
CA GLY A 174 -10.80 2.99 23.40
C GLY A 174 -10.84 4.41 22.78
N GLY A 175 -10.08 5.32 23.35
CA GLY A 175 -10.14 6.75 23.00
C GLY A 175 -11.42 7.43 23.50
N THR A 176 -11.70 8.63 23.01
CA THR A 176 -12.92 9.39 23.37
C THR A 176 -14.12 8.98 22.53
N ASP A 177 -15.34 9.26 23.00
CA ASP A 177 -16.58 9.06 22.24
C ASP A 177 -16.57 9.89 20.94
N GLU A 178 -16.00 11.11 20.99
CA GLU A 178 -15.87 12.00 19.83
C GLU A 178 -14.96 11.39 18.74
N GLU A 179 -13.78 10.90 19.12
CA GLU A 179 -12.83 10.26 18.18
C GLU A 179 -13.47 9.07 17.47
N ARG A 180 -14.17 8.22 18.23
CA ARG A 180 -14.89 7.07 17.66
C ARG A 180 -16.04 7.51 16.74
N ALA A 181 -16.84 8.48 17.15
CA ALA A 181 -17.93 9.00 16.34
C ALA A 181 -17.44 9.61 15.02
N ASN A 182 -16.29 10.30 15.03
CA ASN A 182 -15.67 10.89 13.85
C ASN A 182 -15.19 9.80 12.88
N ARG A 183 -14.49 8.79 13.38
CA ARG A 183 -14.06 7.60 12.62
C ARG A 183 -15.26 6.89 11.98
N ASP A 184 -16.30 6.63 12.76
CA ASP A 184 -17.48 5.88 12.31
C ASP A 184 -18.28 6.69 11.28
N LYS A 185 -18.35 8.01 11.43
CA LYS A 185 -18.92 8.91 10.43
C LYS A 185 -18.19 8.82 9.11
N LEU A 186 -16.84 8.88 9.14
CA LEU A 186 -16.02 8.73 7.94
C LEU A 186 -16.26 7.37 7.28
N ARG A 187 -16.16 6.28 8.05
CA ARG A 187 -16.40 4.90 7.58
C ARG A 187 -17.77 4.78 6.90
N LYS A 188 -18.83 5.22 7.55
CA LYS A 188 -20.20 5.17 7.00
C LYS A 188 -20.34 5.90 5.68
N LEU A 189 -19.72 7.08 5.53
CA LEU A 189 -19.78 7.86 4.30
C LEU A 189 -18.98 7.20 3.16
N MET A 190 -17.83 6.62 3.47
CA MET A 190 -16.99 5.90 2.51
C MET A 190 -17.68 4.61 2.02
N GLU A 191 -18.21 3.81 2.94
CA GLU A 191 -18.92 2.56 2.62
C GLU A 191 -20.16 2.82 1.76
N ALA A 192 -20.90 3.90 2.01
CA ALA A 192 -22.06 4.31 1.20
C ALA A 192 -21.69 4.67 -0.26
N GLU A 193 -20.42 4.89 -0.56
CA GLU A 193 -19.93 5.21 -1.92
C GLU A 193 -19.10 4.06 -2.53
N GLY A 194 -19.17 2.86 -1.93
CA GLY A 194 -18.57 1.65 -2.47
C GLY A 194 -17.11 1.41 -2.08
N PHE A 195 -16.67 2.04 -1.00
CA PHE A 195 -15.39 1.72 -0.37
C PHE A 195 -15.59 0.71 0.78
N THR A 196 -14.54 0.02 1.15
CA THR A 196 -14.50 -0.91 2.30
C THR A 196 -13.30 -0.54 3.15
N VAL A 197 -13.50 -0.38 4.47
CA VAL A 197 -12.41 -0.10 5.38
C VAL A 197 -11.47 -1.29 5.54
N ASN A 198 -10.17 -1.05 5.67
CA ASN A 198 -9.18 -2.06 6.02
C ASN A 198 -9.40 -2.50 7.49
N PRO A 199 -9.43 -3.81 7.80
CA PRO A 199 -9.68 -4.27 9.16
C PRO A 199 -8.60 -3.87 10.19
N ASN A 200 -7.42 -3.43 9.76
CA ASN A 200 -6.32 -3.03 10.62
C ASN A 200 -6.10 -1.52 10.69
N GLU A 201 -6.75 -0.71 9.80
CA GLU A 201 -6.40 0.69 9.59
C GLU A 201 -7.67 1.51 9.31
N TRP A 202 -8.10 2.35 10.29
CA TRP A 202 -9.33 3.13 10.17
C TRP A 202 -9.29 4.18 9.04
N TRP A 203 -8.10 4.59 8.62
CA TRP A 203 -7.88 5.59 7.56
C TRP A 203 -7.86 5.00 6.15
N HIS A 204 -7.65 3.68 6.01
CA HIS A 204 -7.47 2.99 4.72
C HIS A 204 -8.77 2.43 4.17
N PHE A 205 -9.10 2.81 2.94
CA PHE A 205 -10.32 2.39 2.25
C PHE A 205 -10.05 1.86 0.85
N ASP A 206 -10.53 0.66 0.58
CA ASP A 206 -10.46 -0.03 -0.71
C ASP A 206 -11.71 0.23 -1.54
N TYR A 207 -11.56 0.70 -2.79
CA TYR A 207 -12.68 0.83 -3.70
C TYR A 207 -13.09 -0.53 -4.29
N LYS A 208 -14.40 -0.80 -4.39
CA LYS A 208 -15.02 -2.10 -4.73
C LYS A 208 -14.48 -2.76 -6.01
N ASP A 209 -14.12 -1.96 -7.04
CA ASP A 209 -13.72 -2.48 -8.36
C ASP A 209 -12.18 -2.66 -8.47
N TRP A 210 -11.44 -2.72 -7.36
CA TRP A 210 -9.98 -2.81 -7.35
C TRP A 210 -9.43 -4.04 -8.11
N GLN A 211 -10.17 -5.13 -8.16
CA GLN A 211 -9.77 -6.37 -8.84
C GLN A 211 -9.72 -6.22 -10.36
N ASP A 212 -10.40 -5.23 -10.92
CA ASP A 212 -10.40 -4.96 -12.35
C ASP A 212 -9.09 -4.35 -12.85
N TYR A 213 -8.31 -3.75 -11.96
CA TYR A 213 -7.09 -3.03 -12.31
C TYR A 213 -5.84 -3.82 -11.96
N ALA A 214 -4.80 -3.73 -12.81
CA ALA A 214 -3.51 -4.34 -12.57
C ALA A 214 -2.74 -3.64 -11.43
N ILE A 215 -1.66 -4.27 -11.00
CA ILE A 215 -0.66 -3.66 -10.12
C ILE A 215 0.25 -2.81 -11.01
N TYR A 216 0.22 -1.49 -10.82
CA TYR A 216 1.00 -0.55 -11.62
C TYR A 216 2.26 -0.09 -10.89
N ASP A 217 3.27 0.25 -11.69
CA ASP A 217 4.49 0.94 -11.23
C ASP A 217 4.75 2.22 -12.06
N ILE A 218 3.70 3.03 -12.24
CA ILE A 218 3.72 4.25 -13.05
C ILE A 218 4.28 5.40 -12.19
N PRO A 219 5.39 6.05 -12.57
CA PRO A 219 5.88 7.23 -11.87
C PRO A 219 4.89 8.39 -11.93
N PHE A 220 4.84 9.23 -10.88
CA PHE A 220 3.89 10.34 -10.78
C PHE A 220 4.00 11.34 -11.94
N ASP A 221 5.21 11.60 -12.43
CA ASP A 221 5.48 12.48 -13.58
C ASP A 221 4.94 11.92 -14.91
N LYS A 222 4.58 10.64 -14.98
CA LYS A 222 3.99 10.00 -16.17
C LYS A 222 2.46 9.94 -16.13
N ILE A 223 1.84 10.22 -14.97
CA ILE A 223 0.37 10.19 -14.83
C ILE A 223 -0.25 11.42 -15.51
N GLY A 224 -1.30 11.19 -16.30
CA GLY A 224 -2.03 12.24 -17.01
C GLY A 224 -1.31 12.83 -18.23
N ARG A 225 -0.13 12.36 -18.58
CA ARG A 225 0.49 12.65 -19.88
C ARG A 225 -0.15 11.77 -20.94
N ARG A 226 -1.00 12.35 -21.81
CA ARG A 226 -1.43 11.63 -23.01
C ARG A 226 -0.21 11.14 -23.76
N LYS A 227 -0.15 9.86 -24.11
CA LYS A 227 0.77 9.40 -25.16
C LYS A 227 0.46 10.28 -26.37
N LYS A 228 1.41 11.09 -26.83
CA LYS A 228 1.27 11.72 -28.15
C LYS A 228 1.13 10.59 -29.16
N PRO A 229 0.18 10.67 -30.10
CA PRO A 229 0.01 9.68 -31.17
C PRO A 229 1.28 9.56 -32.00
#